data_bbcfd865804e6ce6fe0c05b7f9d5ad27
#
_entry.id   bbcfd865804e6ce6fe0c05b7f9d5ad27
#
_cell.length_a   1.000
_cell.length_b   1.000
_cell.length_c   1.000
_cell.angle_alpha   90.00
_cell.angle_beta   90.00
_cell.angle_gamma   90.00
#
_symmetry.space_group_name_H-M   'P 1'
#
loop_
_entity.id
_entity.type
_entity.pdbx_description
1 polymer ?
#
loop_
_entity_poly.entity_id
_entity_poly.type
_entity_poly.pdbx_seq_one_letter_code
_entity_poly.pdbx_strand_id
1 'polypeptide(L)'
;VRQGDEAAFELAYDKFKSTGNMSERLGALKVLVWNDAPQAEKALIDFYLRFKDEALAMDQWFMIQAAHPKAEAQSIAYLTSHPDYDLAVPNRIRAVSGGLNANPVNTWSFGVEHFVNLAQYLDEKNPIVGSRLLQVLSRWYTLAEPQRSHVKAQLEALQPLVKSKNVTETLSTMLSVA
;
A
#
# COMPACT_ATOMS: atom_id res chain seq x y z
N VAL A 1 19.00 -9.64 7.75
CA VAL A 1 18.47 -10.81 8.47
C VAL A 1 18.25 -11.91 7.46
N ARG A 2 18.81 -13.10 7.67
CA ARG A 2 18.47 -14.27 6.87
C ARG A 2 17.12 -14.82 7.34
N GLN A 3 16.29 -15.27 6.40
CA GLN A 3 15.01 -15.86 6.72
C GLN A 3 15.21 -17.07 7.66
N GLY A 4 14.56 -17.08 8.84
CA GLY A 4 14.69 -18.15 9.84
C GLY A 4 15.82 -17.98 10.87
N ASP A 5 16.46 -16.81 10.96
CA ASP A 5 17.45 -16.52 12.00
C ASP A 5 16.76 -16.04 13.29
N GLU A 6 16.47 -16.98 14.20
CA GLU A 6 15.77 -16.70 15.47
C GLU A 6 16.53 -15.67 16.34
N ALA A 7 17.86 -15.74 16.40
CA ALA A 7 18.66 -14.79 17.18
C ALA A 7 18.54 -13.36 16.65
N ALA A 8 18.43 -13.20 15.31
CA ALA A 8 18.21 -11.90 14.69
C ALA A 8 16.79 -11.37 14.96
N PHE A 9 15.79 -12.24 15.03
CA PHE A 9 14.42 -11.84 15.39
C PHE A 9 14.31 -11.41 16.85
N GLU A 10 14.96 -12.13 17.77
CA GLU A 10 15.04 -11.71 19.17
C GLU A 10 15.73 -10.35 19.33
N LEU A 11 16.85 -10.12 18.64
CA LEU A 11 17.53 -8.83 18.66
C LEU A 11 16.65 -7.72 18.10
N ALA A 12 15.92 -7.95 16.99
CA ALA A 12 14.99 -7.00 16.42
C ALA A 12 13.84 -6.70 17.38
N TYR A 13 13.28 -7.72 18.05
CA TYR A 13 12.20 -7.55 18.99
C TYR A 13 12.67 -6.80 20.26
N ASP A 14 13.85 -7.09 20.78
CA ASP A 14 14.42 -6.34 21.90
C ASP A 14 14.68 -4.88 21.53
N LYS A 15 15.20 -4.62 20.33
CA LYS A 15 15.35 -3.24 19.82
C LYS A 15 13.99 -2.54 19.69
N PHE A 16 12.97 -3.23 19.17
CA PHE A 16 11.60 -2.70 19.08
C PHE A 16 11.06 -2.25 20.43
N LYS A 17 11.26 -3.05 21.49
CA LYS A 17 10.77 -2.76 22.85
C LYS A 17 11.54 -1.62 23.51
N SER A 18 12.86 -1.65 23.44
CA SER A 18 13.77 -0.84 24.28
C SER A 18 14.06 0.54 23.72
N THR A 19 13.99 0.74 22.39
CA THR A 19 14.38 2.03 21.79
C THR A 19 13.42 3.16 22.11
N GLY A 20 13.97 4.34 22.38
CA GLY A 20 13.24 5.62 22.44
C GLY A 20 13.10 6.30 21.07
N ASN A 21 13.76 5.78 20.02
CA ASN A 21 13.79 6.39 18.69
C ASN A 21 12.75 5.73 17.79
N MET A 22 11.82 6.53 17.22
CA MET A 22 10.74 6.02 16.36
C MET A 22 11.28 5.36 15.07
N SER A 23 12.31 5.92 14.43
CA SER A 23 12.88 5.34 13.21
C SER A 23 13.50 3.95 13.47
N GLU A 24 14.18 3.79 14.59
CA GLU A 24 14.72 2.48 15.00
C GLU A 24 13.61 1.49 15.31
N ARG A 25 12.56 1.93 15.99
CA ARG A 25 11.38 1.11 16.31
C ARG A 25 10.67 0.63 15.06
N LEU A 26 10.43 1.53 14.10
CA LEU A 26 9.83 1.19 12.80
C LEU A 26 10.72 0.26 11.98
N GLY A 27 12.04 0.48 12.01
CA GLY A 27 13.00 -0.42 11.36
C GLY A 27 12.95 -1.84 11.95
N ALA A 28 12.90 -1.95 13.26
CA ALA A 28 12.76 -3.22 13.96
C ALA A 28 11.41 -3.91 13.67
N LEU A 29 10.32 -3.15 13.73
CA LEU A 29 8.97 -3.64 13.38
C LEU A 29 8.93 -4.18 11.94
N LYS A 30 9.50 -3.44 11.00
CA LYS A 30 9.60 -3.84 9.59
C LYS A 30 10.38 -5.16 9.43
N VAL A 31 11.50 -5.31 10.13
CA VAL A 31 12.28 -6.57 10.10
C VAL A 31 11.43 -7.73 10.57
N LEU A 32 10.71 -7.58 11.69
CA LEU A 32 9.86 -8.63 12.22
C LEU A 32 8.72 -8.99 11.26
N VAL A 33 7.98 -7.98 10.77
CA VAL A 33 6.82 -8.19 9.90
C VAL A 33 7.23 -8.79 8.56
N TRP A 34 8.23 -8.23 7.89
CA TRP A 34 8.60 -8.66 6.53
C TRP A 34 9.31 -10.01 6.45
N ASN A 35 9.72 -10.58 7.57
CA ASN A 35 10.31 -11.90 7.64
C ASN A 35 9.40 -12.93 8.34
N ASP A 36 8.14 -12.60 8.58
CA ASP A 36 7.17 -13.48 9.28
C ASP A 36 7.73 -13.97 10.64
N ALA A 37 8.43 -13.09 11.37
CA ALA A 37 9.00 -13.46 12.66
C ALA A 37 7.91 -13.88 13.66
N PRO A 38 8.16 -14.84 14.56
CA PRO A 38 7.19 -15.27 15.56
C PRO A 38 6.64 -14.13 16.44
N GLN A 39 7.44 -13.06 16.60
CA GLN A 39 7.08 -11.87 17.39
C GLN A 39 6.32 -10.79 16.58
N ALA A 40 6.14 -10.97 15.27
CA ALA A 40 5.62 -9.93 14.38
C ALA A 40 4.21 -9.45 14.78
N GLU A 41 3.29 -10.39 14.99
CA GLU A 41 1.91 -10.06 15.38
C GLU A 41 1.87 -9.30 16.71
N LYS A 42 2.61 -9.79 17.71
CA LYS A 42 2.69 -9.11 19.01
C LYS A 42 3.27 -7.71 18.88
N ALA A 43 4.32 -7.52 18.08
CA ALA A 43 4.92 -6.22 17.84
C ALA A 43 3.96 -5.26 17.12
N LEU A 44 3.16 -5.74 16.17
CA LEU A 44 2.11 -4.94 15.50
C LEU A 44 1.03 -4.49 16.48
N ILE A 45 0.56 -5.37 17.35
CA ILE A 45 -0.44 -5.06 18.37
C ILE A 45 0.13 -4.05 19.37
N ASP A 46 1.33 -4.29 19.90
CA ASP A 46 2.00 -3.39 20.85
C ASP A 46 2.23 -2.00 20.25
N PHE A 47 2.63 -1.93 18.97
CA PHE A 47 2.80 -0.67 18.26
C PHE A 47 1.47 0.07 18.12
N TYR A 48 0.42 -0.61 17.66
CA TYR A 48 -0.91 -0.05 17.50
C TYR A 48 -1.43 0.51 18.83
N LEU A 49 -1.44 -0.29 19.90
CA LEU A 49 -1.95 0.14 21.20
C LEU A 49 -1.22 1.37 21.75
N ARG A 50 0.07 1.49 21.44
CA ARG A 50 0.91 2.58 21.94
C ARG A 50 0.77 3.88 21.13
N PHE A 51 0.54 3.76 19.81
CA PHE A 51 0.65 4.88 18.87
C PHE A 51 -0.60 5.12 18.03
N LYS A 52 -1.73 4.49 18.34
CA LYS A 52 -2.97 4.63 17.56
C LYS A 52 -3.48 6.06 17.45
N ASP A 53 -3.16 6.91 18.41
CA ASP A 53 -3.56 8.32 18.42
C ASP A 53 -2.54 9.25 17.71
N GLU A 54 -1.44 8.68 17.19
CA GLU A 54 -0.40 9.39 16.44
C GLU A 54 -0.52 9.12 14.94
N ALA A 55 -1.10 10.06 14.20
CA ALA A 55 -1.43 9.89 12.77
C ALA A 55 -0.25 9.40 11.92
N LEU A 56 0.95 10.00 12.08
CA LEU A 56 2.14 9.62 11.31
C LEU A 56 2.65 8.22 11.66
N ALA A 57 2.57 7.82 12.92
CA ALA A 57 2.95 6.47 13.35
C ALA A 57 2.00 5.43 12.76
N MET A 58 0.69 5.73 12.76
CA MET A 58 -0.31 4.86 12.15
C MET A 58 -0.15 4.75 10.63
N ASP A 59 0.21 5.81 9.94
CA ASP A 59 0.51 5.74 8.51
C ASP A 59 1.68 4.77 8.23
N GLN A 60 2.73 4.77 9.07
CA GLN A 60 3.83 3.81 8.98
C GLN A 60 3.40 2.37 9.32
N TRP A 61 2.53 2.19 10.31
CA TRP A 61 1.97 0.90 10.69
C TRP A 61 1.20 0.25 9.53
N PHE A 62 0.36 1.02 8.83
CA PHE A 62 -0.35 0.57 7.63
C PHE A 62 0.63 0.27 6.48
N MET A 63 1.58 1.19 6.24
CA MET A 63 2.55 1.05 5.15
C MET A 63 3.42 -0.21 5.30
N ILE A 64 3.93 -0.49 6.50
CA ILE A 64 4.78 -1.66 6.77
C ILE A 64 4.05 -2.96 6.43
N GLN A 65 2.78 -3.07 6.78
CA GLN A 65 1.96 -4.25 6.51
C GLN A 65 1.60 -4.36 5.02
N ALA A 66 1.19 -3.27 4.39
CA ALA A 66 0.87 -3.25 2.96
C ALA A 66 2.09 -3.55 2.07
N ALA A 67 3.30 -3.21 2.53
CA ALA A 67 4.56 -3.47 1.84
C ALA A 67 5.18 -4.83 2.16
N HIS A 68 4.45 -5.73 2.84
CA HIS A 68 4.94 -7.06 3.13
C HIS A 68 5.32 -7.80 1.84
N PRO A 69 6.52 -8.44 1.76
CA PRO A 69 6.98 -9.10 0.53
C PRO A 69 6.03 -10.18 0.00
N LYS A 70 5.28 -10.83 0.89
CA LYS A 70 4.28 -11.85 0.57
C LYS A 70 2.84 -11.34 0.73
N ALA A 71 2.61 -10.02 0.63
CA ALA A 71 1.25 -9.49 0.69
C ALA A 71 0.40 -10.04 -0.45
N GLU A 72 -0.84 -10.34 -0.13
CA GLU A 72 -1.86 -10.82 -1.05
C GLU A 72 -3.04 -9.83 -1.09
N ALA A 73 -3.94 -9.99 -2.04
CA ALA A 73 -5.15 -9.17 -2.14
C ALA A 73 -5.95 -9.15 -0.82
N GLN A 74 -6.05 -10.30 -0.15
CA GLN A 74 -6.70 -10.46 1.15
C GLN A 74 -6.05 -9.59 2.24
N SER A 75 -4.71 -9.49 2.25
CA SER A 75 -3.98 -8.67 3.22
C SER A 75 -4.32 -7.19 3.05
N ILE A 76 -4.40 -6.72 1.81
CA ILE A 76 -4.78 -5.33 1.52
C ILE A 76 -6.25 -5.09 1.85
N ALA A 77 -7.15 -6.03 1.53
CA ALA A 77 -8.56 -5.94 1.89
C ALA A 77 -8.75 -5.85 3.42
N TYR A 78 -7.98 -6.62 4.19
CA TYR A 78 -7.97 -6.54 5.66
C TYR A 78 -7.55 -5.16 6.15
N LEU A 79 -6.45 -4.62 5.63
CA LEU A 79 -5.96 -3.28 6.00
C LEU A 79 -6.96 -2.19 5.65
N THR A 80 -7.59 -2.26 4.48
CA THR A 80 -8.57 -1.25 4.03
C THR A 80 -9.92 -1.35 4.73
N SER A 81 -10.21 -2.47 5.39
CA SER A 81 -11.39 -2.65 6.26
C SER A 81 -11.14 -2.28 7.73
N HIS A 82 -9.91 -1.94 8.10
CA HIS A 82 -9.56 -1.58 9.47
C HIS A 82 -10.30 -0.29 9.89
N PRO A 83 -10.84 -0.20 11.14
CA PRO A 83 -11.56 1.00 11.61
C PRO A 83 -10.80 2.31 11.47
N ASP A 84 -9.48 2.28 11.59
CA ASP A 84 -8.63 3.47 11.46
C ASP A 84 -8.17 3.73 10.02
N TYR A 85 -8.61 2.94 9.04
CA TYR A 85 -8.40 3.24 7.63
C TYR A 85 -9.48 4.20 7.15
N ASP A 86 -9.16 5.48 7.15
CA ASP A 86 -10.09 6.53 6.75
C ASP A 86 -9.75 7.07 5.35
N LEU A 87 -10.67 6.90 4.41
CA LEU A 87 -10.57 7.43 3.05
C LEU A 87 -10.68 8.96 2.96
N ALA A 88 -11.07 9.64 4.04
CA ALA A 88 -11.00 11.10 4.13
C ALA A 88 -9.57 11.60 4.48
N VAL A 89 -8.68 10.71 4.91
CA VAL A 89 -7.30 11.03 5.28
C VAL A 89 -6.33 10.66 4.15
N PRO A 90 -5.86 11.61 3.32
CA PRO A 90 -5.02 11.31 2.14
C PRO A 90 -3.73 10.57 2.47
N ASN A 91 -3.12 10.84 3.63
CA ASN A 91 -1.90 10.14 4.04
C ASN A 91 -2.15 8.67 4.36
N ARG A 92 -3.31 8.33 4.92
CA ARG A 92 -3.71 6.95 5.19
C ARG A 92 -3.88 6.15 3.90
N ILE A 93 -4.54 6.75 2.90
CA ILE A 93 -4.66 6.15 1.56
C ILE A 93 -3.26 5.92 0.96
N ARG A 94 -2.39 6.93 1.02
CA ARG A 94 -1.02 6.84 0.49
C ARG A 94 -0.17 5.80 1.23
N ALA A 95 -0.38 5.61 2.53
CA ALA A 95 0.36 4.61 3.30
C ALA A 95 0.10 3.19 2.77
N VAL A 96 -1.16 2.79 2.62
CA VAL A 96 -1.51 1.47 2.09
C VAL A 96 -1.13 1.36 0.61
N SER A 97 -1.51 2.33 -0.22
CA SER A 97 -1.22 2.33 -1.66
C SER A 97 0.28 2.39 -1.95
N GLY A 98 1.04 3.17 -1.18
CA GLY A 98 2.51 3.25 -1.30
C GLY A 98 3.20 1.96 -0.86
N GLY A 99 2.71 1.34 0.21
CA GLY A 99 3.18 0.03 0.65
C GLY A 99 2.96 -1.03 -0.42
N LEU A 100 1.75 -1.11 -0.97
CA LEU A 100 1.41 -2.02 -2.06
C LEU A 100 2.32 -1.78 -3.29
N ASN A 101 2.53 -0.51 -3.67
CA ASN A 101 3.37 -0.14 -4.82
C ASN A 101 4.87 -0.38 -4.59
N ALA A 102 5.32 -0.60 -3.36
CA ALA A 102 6.71 -0.93 -3.08
C ALA A 102 7.12 -2.31 -3.64
N ASN A 103 6.15 -3.17 -3.94
CA ASN A 103 6.37 -4.45 -4.62
C ASN A 103 5.74 -4.43 -6.02
N PRO A 104 6.54 -4.32 -7.11
CA PRO A 104 6.02 -4.28 -8.47
C PRO A 104 5.19 -5.51 -8.85
N VAL A 105 5.51 -6.69 -8.32
CA VAL A 105 4.73 -7.92 -8.57
C VAL A 105 3.30 -7.74 -8.06
N ASN A 106 3.14 -7.24 -6.83
CA ASN A 106 1.84 -7.00 -6.22
C ASN A 106 1.09 -5.87 -6.95
N THR A 107 1.80 -4.79 -7.33
CA THR A 107 1.22 -3.67 -8.08
C THR A 107 0.55 -4.15 -9.36
N TRP A 108 1.25 -4.96 -10.15
CA TRP A 108 0.78 -5.40 -11.47
C TRP A 108 -0.11 -6.64 -11.43
N SER A 109 -0.25 -7.31 -10.30
CA SER A 109 -1.21 -8.38 -10.11
C SER A 109 -2.54 -7.84 -9.54
N PHE A 110 -2.77 -8.00 -8.27
CA PHE A 110 -4.00 -7.55 -7.60
C PHE A 110 -4.04 -6.04 -7.29
N GLY A 111 -2.90 -5.35 -7.33
CA GLY A 111 -2.81 -3.91 -7.08
C GLY A 111 -3.49 -3.05 -8.13
N VAL A 112 -3.60 -3.52 -9.38
CA VAL A 112 -4.27 -2.78 -10.45
C VAL A 112 -5.71 -2.43 -10.05
N GLU A 113 -6.46 -3.41 -9.58
CA GLU A 113 -7.85 -3.22 -9.13
C GLU A 113 -7.93 -2.22 -7.96
N HIS A 114 -7.02 -2.32 -7.00
CA HIS A 114 -6.94 -1.38 -5.87
C HIS A 114 -6.77 0.07 -6.35
N PHE A 115 -5.83 0.35 -7.26
CA PHE A 115 -5.58 1.70 -7.77
C PHE A 115 -6.73 2.23 -8.61
N VAL A 116 -7.34 1.40 -9.46
CA VAL A 116 -8.49 1.76 -10.29
C VAL A 116 -9.71 2.11 -9.41
N ASN A 117 -10.05 1.26 -8.45
CA ASN A 117 -11.17 1.48 -7.54
C ASN A 117 -10.98 2.74 -6.67
N LEU A 118 -9.75 2.98 -6.17
CA LEU A 118 -9.46 4.21 -5.43
C LEU A 118 -9.53 5.46 -6.31
N ALA A 119 -9.06 5.40 -7.55
CA ALA A 119 -9.15 6.53 -8.48
C ALA A 119 -10.61 6.88 -8.76
N GLN A 120 -11.46 5.88 -8.98
CA GLN A 120 -12.91 6.07 -9.15
C GLN A 120 -13.55 6.69 -7.90
N TYR A 121 -13.27 6.12 -6.72
CA TYR A 121 -13.84 6.63 -5.46
C TYR A 121 -13.43 8.08 -5.18
N LEU A 122 -12.18 8.43 -5.48
CA LEU A 122 -11.62 9.76 -5.23
C LEU A 122 -11.92 10.77 -6.32
N ASP A 123 -12.51 10.35 -7.44
CA ASP A 123 -12.79 11.24 -8.57
C ASP A 123 -13.64 12.46 -8.17
N GLU A 124 -14.66 12.25 -7.33
CA GLU A 124 -15.51 13.34 -6.82
C GLU A 124 -15.00 13.94 -5.49
N LYS A 125 -14.25 13.19 -4.69
CA LYS A 125 -13.87 13.58 -3.32
C LYS A 125 -12.51 14.26 -3.24
N ASN A 126 -11.52 13.73 -3.93
CA ASN A 126 -10.16 14.25 -3.98
C ASN A 126 -9.47 13.87 -5.30
N PRO A 127 -9.87 14.48 -6.42
CA PRO A 127 -9.39 14.08 -7.76
C PRO A 127 -7.88 14.23 -7.94
N ILE A 128 -7.22 15.11 -7.18
CA ILE A 128 -5.76 15.26 -7.21
C ILE A 128 -5.09 14.01 -6.65
N VAL A 129 -5.60 13.46 -5.55
CA VAL A 129 -5.06 12.21 -4.98
C VAL A 129 -5.43 11.04 -5.89
N GLY A 130 -6.65 10.97 -6.39
CA GLY A 130 -7.11 9.93 -7.32
C GLY A 130 -6.23 9.84 -8.56
N SER A 131 -5.95 10.96 -9.23
CA SER A 131 -5.09 11.00 -10.41
C SER A 131 -3.65 10.57 -10.11
N ARG A 132 -3.09 10.98 -8.97
CA ARG A 132 -1.73 10.56 -8.56
C ARG A 132 -1.64 9.06 -8.27
N LEU A 133 -2.66 8.47 -7.67
CA LEU A 133 -2.73 7.03 -7.45
C LEU A 133 -2.82 6.27 -8.78
N LEU A 134 -3.64 6.76 -9.71
CA LEU A 134 -3.76 6.17 -11.03
C LEU A 134 -2.44 6.21 -11.82
N GLN A 135 -1.62 7.26 -11.67
CA GLN A 135 -0.31 7.38 -12.30
C GLN A 135 0.67 6.24 -11.96
N VAL A 136 0.45 5.52 -10.86
CA VAL A 136 1.23 4.30 -10.52
C VAL A 136 1.17 3.31 -11.68
N LEU A 137 0.03 3.24 -12.37
CA LEU A 137 -0.19 2.33 -13.49
C LEU A 137 0.26 2.89 -14.86
N SER A 138 0.91 4.06 -14.91
CA SER A 138 1.25 4.75 -16.18
C SER A 138 2.14 3.95 -17.13
N ARG A 139 2.91 2.99 -16.63
CA ARG A 139 3.80 2.14 -17.45
C ARG A 139 3.16 0.80 -17.87
N TRP A 140 1.85 0.65 -17.77
CA TRP A 140 1.13 -0.57 -18.10
C TRP A 140 1.45 -1.12 -19.50
N TYR A 141 1.68 -0.24 -20.48
CA TYR A 141 2.00 -0.60 -21.86
C TYR A 141 3.33 -1.35 -22.03
N THR A 142 4.21 -1.31 -21.02
CA THR A 142 5.49 -2.05 -21.02
C THR A 142 5.35 -3.49 -20.54
N LEU A 143 4.19 -3.88 -20.03
CA LEU A 143 3.94 -5.23 -19.57
C LEU A 143 3.84 -6.23 -20.72
N ALA A 144 4.20 -7.49 -20.45
CA ALA A 144 3.95 -8.59 -21.37
C ALA A 144 2.46 -9.00 -21.34
N GLU A 145 2.02 -9.67 -22.40
CA GLU A 145 0.70 -10.32 -22.42
C GLU A 145 0.70 -11.56 -21.50
N PRO A 146 -0.43 -11.90 -20.87
CA PRO A 146 -1.76 -11.26 -20.98
C PRO A 146 -1.97 -10.07 -20.02
N GLN A 147 -0.99 -9.75 -19.20
CA GLN A 147 -1.08 -8.71 -18.16
C GLN A 147 -1.38 -7.34 -18.75
N ARG A 148 -0.72 -6.97 -19.85
CA ARG A 148 -0.95 -5.70 -20.53
C ARG A 148 -2.41 -5.52 -20.94
N SER A 149 -2.99 -6.52 -21.60
CA SER A 149 -4.39 -6.50 -22.02
C SER A 149 -5.34 -6.41 -20.82
N HIS A 150 -5.04 -7.11 -19.72
CA HIS A 150 -5.82 -7.02 -18.49
C HIS A 150 -5.83 -5.60 -17.91
N VAL A 151 -4.65 -4.98 -17.76
CA VAL A 151 -4.56 -3.61 -17.21
C VAL A 151 -5.25 -2.61 -18.14
N LYS A 152 -5.05 -2.74 -19.46
CA LYS A 152 -5.71 -1.89 -20.45
C LYS A 152 -7.23 -1.94 -20.29
N ALA A 153 -7.81 -3.12 -20.21
CA ALA A 153 -9.25 -3.30 -20.04
C ALA A 153 -9.77 -2.63 -18.75
N GLN A 154 -9.02 -2.71 -17.64
CA GLN A 154 -9.39 -2.04 -16.40
C GLN A 154 -9.38 -0.50 -16.54
N LEU A 155 -8.38 0.05 -17.21
CA LEU A 155 -8.28 1.50 -17.46
C LEU A 155 -9.39 1.98 -18.41
N GLU A 156 -9.68 1.23 -19.47
CA GLU A 156 -10.78 1.54 -20.39
C GLU A 156 -12.15 1.47 -19.70
N ALA A 157 -12.35 0.48 -18.83
CA ALA A 157 -13.58 0.36 -18.04
C ALA A 157 -13.79 1.51 -17.05
N LEU A 158 -12.70 2.11 -16.54
CA LEU A 158 -12.74 3.28 -15.65
C LEU A 158 -13.19 4.55 -16.40
N GLN A 159 -12.92 4.69 -17.69
CA GLN A 159 -13.13 5.91 -18.47
C GLN A 159 -14.56 6.49 -18.38
N PRO A 160 -15.64 5.71 -18.56
CA PRO A 160 -17.00 6.23 -18.43
C PRO A 160 -17.44 6.52 -16.99
N LEU A 161 -16.66 6.09 -15.99
CA LEU A 161 -17.03 6.18 -14.56
C LEU A 161 -16.45 7.41 -13.87
N VAL A 162 -15.50 8.11 -14.50
CA VAL A 162 -14.82 9.29 -13.94
C VAL A 162 -15.19 10.56 -14.69
N LYS A 163 -15.28 11.67 -13.95
CA LYS A 163 -15.77 12.97 -14.48
C LYS A 163 -14.81 14.12 -14.19
N SER A 164 -13.98 14.02 -13.16
CA SER A 164 -13.06 15.09 -12.79
C SER A 164 -12.00 15.28 -13.88
N LYS A 165 -11.63 16.53 -14.12
CA LYS A 165 -10.60 16.88 -15.08
C LYS A 165 -9.27 16.15 -14.77
N ASN A 166 -8.86 16.10 -13.51
CA ASN A 166 -7.60 15.50 -13.10
C ASN A 166 -7.51 14.00 -13.45
N VAL A 167 -8.52 13.22 -13.10
CA VAL A 167 -8.52 11.77 -13.35
C VAL A 167 -8.72 11.48 -14.84
N THR A 168 -9.64 12.20 -15.50
CA THR A 168 -9.91 12.03 -16.93
C THR A 168 -8.70 12.35 -17.80
N GLU A 169 -7.98 13.45 -17.54
CA GLU A 169 -6.75 13.80 -18.29
C GLU A 169 -5.64 12.77 -18.06
N THR A 170 -5.44 12.34 -16.82
CA THR A 170 -4.46 11.31 -16.50
C THR A 170 -4.78 10.01 -17.24
N LEU A 171 -6.02 9.55 -17.18
CA LEU A 171 -6.47 8.32 -17.83
C LEU A 171 -6.34 8.41 -19.36
N SER A 172 -6.76 9.52 -19.96
CA SER A 172 -6.65 9.75 -21.41
C SER A 172 -5.18 9.73 -21.86
N THR A 173 -4.28 10.37 -21.10
CA THR A 173 -2.85 10.33 -21.37
C THR A 173 -2.30 8.91 -21.28
N MET A 174 -2.68 8.14 -20.28
CA MET A 174 -2.24 6.76 -20.11
C MET A 174 -2.72 5.85 -21.24
N LEU A 175 -3.93 6.04 -21.75
CA LEU A 175 -4.51 5.24 -22.83
C LEU A 175 -4.01 5.69 -24.23
N SER A 176 -3.51 6.90 -24.39
CA SER A 176 -2.97 7.39 -25.67
C SER A 176 -1.61 6.83 -26.07
N VAL A 177 -0.90 6.16 -25.16
CA VAL A 177 0.42 5.53 -25.40
C VAL A 177 0.33 4.05 -25.83
N ALA A 178 -0.87 3.55 -26.11
CA ALA A 178 -1.15 2.14 -26.45
C ALA A 178 -1.22 1.92 -27.96
#